data_2ad79e471794cdf16a94ca86465264c4
#
_entry.id   2ad79e471794cdf16a94ca86465264c4
#
_cell.length_a   1.000
_cell.length_b   1.000
_cell.length_c   1.000
_cell.angle_alpha   90.00
_cell.angle_beta   90.00
_cell.angle_gamma   90.00
#
_symmetry.space_group_name_H-M   'P 1'
#
loop_
_entity.id
_entity.type
_entity.pdbx_description
1 polymer ?
#
loop_
_entity_poly.entity_id
_entity_poly.type
_entity_poly.pdbx_seq_one_letter_code
_entity_poly.pdbx_strand_id
1 'polypeptide(L)'
;MNPHSLFASAAINIGLALVTLTLFSIFKKQPSFAPIYYARRLSNGQQIHFHDQTFSFRRFLPSVSWIPRAFRVTEDEILDSSGLDALVIIRLFKFGIKFFVVCSLVGLVVLLPVNYNGQDVPYQSYHSLDSFSISNITPGSNRLWVHFSCLWILSFYGLYLLYQEYDEILVKRIQQLQKIRHRPDQFTILVQEIPICSEHKARGCSVDHFFSKHYPYSYHSYQMVYKEKDLEVLLILLNVEPGRIYFKKDRGLEREAHS
;
A
#
# COMPACT_ATOMS: atom_id res chain seq x y z
N MET A 1 -38.07 4.06 2.29
CA MET A 1 -37.00 3.35 3.04
C MET A 1 -37.32 3.32 4.52
N ASN A 2 -37.21 2.18 5.19
CA ASN A 2 -37.43 2.12 6.63
C ASN A 2 -36.23 2.71 7.40
N PRO A 3 -36.43 3.62 8.37
CA PRO A 3 -35.36 4.19 9.17
C PRO A 3 -34.57 3.09 9.92
N HIS A 4 -35.22 1.99 10.31
CA HIS A 4 -34.56 0.86 10.95
C HIS A 4 -33.50 0.18 10.08
N SER A 5 -33.68 0.13 8.75
CA SER A 5 -32.68 -0.45 7.86
C SER A 5 -31.44 0.42 7.73
N LEU A 6 -31.60 1.75 7.78
CA LEU A 6 -30.47 2.69 7.78
C LEU A 6 -29.65 2.56 9.07
N PHE A 7 -30.32 2.54 10.23
CA PHE A 7 -29.66 2.36 11.53
C PHE A 7 -28.97 0.99 11.62
N ALA A 8 -29.61 -0.08 11.13
CA ALA A 8 -28.99 -1.41 11.10
C ALA A 8 -27.74 -1.43 10.23
N SER A 9 -27.78 -0.83 9.03
CA SER A 9 -26.62 -0.75 8.14
C SER A 9 -25.48 0.06 8.78
N ALA A 10 -25.80 1.21 9.38
CA ALA A 10 -24.81 2.03 10.09
C ALA A 10 -24.20 1.27 11.27
N ALA A 11 -25.01 0.59 12.08
CA ALA A 11 -24.55 -0.18 13.23
C ALA A 11 -23.63 -1.33 12.81
N ILE A 12 -23.95 -2.04 11.72
CA ILE A 12 -23.10 -3.10 11.18
C ILE A 12 -21.74 -2.55 10.72
N ASN A 13 -21.74 -1.47 9.96
CA ASN A 13 -20.50 -0.86 9.45
C ASN A 13 -19.62 -0.32 10.58
N ILE A 14 -20.20 0.38 11.56
CA ILE A 14 -19.48 0.88 12.73
C ILE A 14 -18.98 -0.29 13.57
N GLY A 15 -19.80 -1.32 13.80
CA GLY A 15 -19.41 -2.53 14.51
C GLY A 15 -18.23 -3.23 13.85
N LEU A 16 -18.26 -3.42 12.53
CA LEU A 16 -17.16 -4.02 11.79
C LEU A 16 -15.87 -3.19 11.88
N ALA A 17 -15.99 -1.86 11.78
CA ALA A 17 -14.84 -0.96 11.95
C ALA A 17 -14.24 -1.05 13.36
N LEU A 18 -15.06 -1.11 14.40
CA LEU A 18 -14.60 -1.27 15.78
C LEU A 18 -13.93 -2.64 16.01
N VAL A 19 -14.50 -3.71 15.46
CA VAL A 19 -13.91 -5.05 15.54
C VAL A 19 -12.54 -5.07 14.86
N THR A 20 -12.41 -4.55 13.65
CA THR A 20 -11.13 -4.51 12.93
C THR A 20 -10.08 -3.68 13.65
N LEU A 21 -10.44 -2.50 14.19
CA LEU A 21 -9.53 -1.67 15.00
C LEU A 21 -9.09 -2.36 16.29
N THR A 22 -10.00 -3.07 16.94
CA THR A 22 -9.72 -3.83 18.17
C THR A 22 -8.74 -4.97 17.87
N LEU A 23 -9.02 -5.78 16.84
CA LEU A 23 -8.13 -6.86 16.40
C LEU A 23 -6.74 -6.33 16.03
N PHE A 24 -6.65 -5.26 15.27
CA PHE A 24 -5.39 -4.61 14.92
C PHE A 24 -4.63 -4.17 16.18
N SER A 25 -5.32 -3.52 17.12
CA SER A 25 -4.70 -3.05 18.39
C SER A 25 -4.16 -4.19 19.25
N ILE A 26 -4.83 -5.34 19.24
CA ILE A 26 -4.40 -6.55 19.96
C ILE A 26 -3.22 -7.20 19.26
N PHE A 27 -3.33 -7.47 17.94
CA PHE A 27 -2.29 -8.18 17.20
C PHE A 27 -0.98 -7.39 17.15
N LYS A 28 -1.04 -6.07 17.05
CA LYS A 28 0.15 -5.20 17.10
C LYS A 28 0.96 -5.35 18.39
N LYS A 29 0.34 -5.74 19.49
CA LYS A 29 1.01 -5.92 20.80
C LYS A 29 1.61 -7.33 20.98
N GLN A 30 1.29 -8.27 20.11
CA GLN A 30 1.75 -9.65 20.24
C GLN A 30 3.13 -9.83 19.61
N PRO A 31 4.10 -10.45 20.31
CA PRO A 31 5.45 -10.69 19.78
C PRO A 31 5.45 -11.59 18.54
N SER A 32 4.51 -12.55 18.47
CA SER A 32 4.38 -13.46 17.31
C SER A 32 4.08 -12.74 15.98
N PHE A 33 3.44 -11.58 16.02
CA PHE A 33 3.14 -10.77 14.85
C PHE A 33 4.14 -9.62 14.62
N ALA A 34 5.20 -9.54 15.43
CA ALA A 34 6.25 -8.53 15.26
C ALA A 34 6.89 -8.52 13.87
N PRO A 35 7.18 -9.66 13.21
CA PRO A 35 7.74 -9.66 11.87
C PRO A 35 6.82 -9.00 10.83
N ILE A 36 5.51 -9.02 11.03
CA ILE A 36 4.54 -8.42 10.12
C ILE A 36 4.42 -6.90 10.37
N TYR A 37 4.18 -6.50 11.64
CA TYR A 37 3.90 -5.10 11.97
C TYR A 37 5.13 -4.22 12.12
N TYR A 38 6.31 -4.81 12.35
CA TYR A 38 7.57 -4.13 12.58
C TYR A 38 8.72 -4.65 11.72
N ALA A 39 8.42 -5.29 10.58
CA ALA A 39 9.38 -5.91 9.67
C ALA A 39 10.60 -5.01 9.40
N ARG A 40 10.36 -3.74 9.09
CA ARG A 40 11.43 -2.79 8.75
C ARG A 40 12.28 -2.36 9.95
N ARG A 41 11.70 -2.25 11.14
CA ARG A 41 12.48 -1.97 12.36
C ARG A 41 13.39 -3.13 12.71
N LEU A 42 12.89 -4.36 12.51
CA LEU A 42 13.66 -5.58 12.68
C LEU A 42 14.79 -5.68 11.66
N SER A 43 14.54 -5.35 10.39
CA SER A 43 15.56 -5.36 9.33
C SER A 43 16.66 -4.31 9.57
N ASN A 44 16.32 -3.18 10.21
CA ASN A 44 17.27 -2.14 10.60
C ASN A 44 18.01 -2.43 11.92
N GLY A 45 17.90 -3.65 12.46
CA GLY A 45 18.56 -4.05 13.70
C GLY A 45 18.01 -3.40 14.98
N GLN A 46 16.87 -2.69 14.90
CA GLN A 46 16.25 -2.10 16.09
C GLN A 46 15.55 -3.17 16.91
N GLN A 47 16.03 -3.38 18.13
CA GLN A 47 15.36 -4.26 19.09
C GLN A 47 14.01 -3.68 19.50
N ILE A 48 12.95 -4.44 19.24
CA ILE A 48 11.61 -4.08 19.71
C ILE A 48 11.44 -4.67 21.10
N HIS A 49 11.53 -3.83 22.13
CA HIS A 49 11.21 -4.25 23.49
C HIS A 49 9.70 -4.44 23.65
N PHE A 50 9.26 -5.67 23.55
CA PHE A 50 7.93 -6.04 24.03
C PHE A 50 8.01 -6.09 25.55
N HIS A 51 7.49 -5.07 26.20
CA HIS A 51 7.47 -4.96 27.65
C HIS A 51 6.77 -6.19 28.24
N ASP A 52 7.52 -6.96 29.03
CA ASP A 52 7.13 -8.18 29.74
C ASP A 52 6.83 -9.44 28.89
N GLN A 53 7.68 -10.45 29.09
CA GLN A 53 7.44 -11.82 28.62
C GLN A 53 6.38 -12.55 29.47
N THR A 54 5.91 -11.95 30.58
CA THR A 54 4.86 -12.50 31.43
C THR A 54 3.49 -12.33 30.81
N PHE A 55 2.63 -13.33 31.02
CA PHE A 55 1.26 -13.35 30.52
C PHE A 55 0.46 -12.20 31.15
N SER A 56 0.36 -11.07 30.46
CA SER A 56 -0.35 -9.88 30.95
C SER A 56 -1.67 -9.69 30.20
N PHE A 57 -2.76 -9.65 30.93
CA PHE A 57 -4.10 -9.34 30.42
C PHE A 57 -4.15 -7.99 29.69
N ARG A 58 -3.23 -7.06 29.98
CA ARG A 58 -3.09 -5.77 29.30
C ARG A 58 -2.74 -5.89 27.80
N ARG A 59 -2.21 -7.03 27.35
CA ARG A 59 -1.95 -7.28 25.92
C ARG A 59 -3.23 -7.42 25.11
N PHE A 60 -4.28 -7.98 25.71
CA PHE A 60 -5.57 -8.20 25.06
C PHE A 60 -6.48 -6.96 25.09
N LEU A 61 -6.12 -5.93 25.88
CA LEU A 61 -6.88 -4.69 25.87
C LEU A 61 -6.49 -3.82 24.67
N PRO A 62 -7.47 -3.37 23.85
CA PRO A 62 -7.19 -2.48 22.74
C PRO A 62 -6.59 -1.16 23.26
N SER A 63 -5.55 -0.68 22.60
CA SER A 63 -4.92 0.59 22.93
C SER A 63 -5.09 1.54 21.76
N VAL A 64 -5.67 2.68 22.00
CA VAL A 64 -5.87 3.76 21.01
C VAL A 64 -4.70 4.75 20.98
N SER A 65 -3.68 4.58 21.82
CA SER A 65 -2.53 5.51 21.92
C SER A 65 -1.68 5.64 20.65
N TRP A 66 -1.79 4.68 19.74
CA TRP A 66 -1.11 4.72 18.45
C TRP A 66 -1.79 5.63 17.42
N ILE A 67 -3.10 5.90 17.57
CA ILE A 67 -3.88 6.69 16.61
C ILE A 67 -3.35 8.13 16.48
N PRO A 68 -3.18 8.92 17.58
CA PRO A 68 -2.63 10.26 17.46
C PRO A 68 -1.22 10.29 16.87
N ARG A 69 -0.42 9.24 17.14
CA ARG A 69 0.93 9.11 16.58
C ARG A 69 0.90 8.83 15.08
N ALA A 70 -0.03 8.00 14.62
CA ALA A 70 -0.21 7.71 13.19
C ALA A 70 -0.60 8.96 12.38
N PHE A 71 -1.41 9.86 12.95
CA PHE A 71 -1.77 11.12 12.29
C PHE A 71 -0.64 12.16 12.24
N ARG A 72 0.41 11.99 13.04
CA ARG A 72 1.58 12.90 13.05
C ARG A 72 2.69 12.49 12.08
N VAL A 73 2.59 11.31 11.49
CA VAL A 73 3.59 10.81 10.54
C VAL A 73 3.54 11.65 9.27
N THR A 74 4.69 12.17 8.84
CA THR A 74 4.81 12.97 7.62
C THR A 74 4.87 12.09 6.38
N GLU A 75 4.54 12.66 5.21
CA GLU A 75 4.59 11.91 3.95
C GLU A 75 6.02 11.49 3.58
N ASP A 76 7.01 12.32 3.88
CA ASP A 76 8.42 12.00 3.61
C ASP A 76 8.90 10.85 4.51
N GLU A 77 8.45 10.81 5.77
CA GLU A 77 8.73 9.71 6.68
C GLU A 77 8.08 8.39 6.22
N ILE A 78 6.87 8.44 5.64
CA ILE A 78 6.21 7.28 5.03
C ILE A 78 6.99 6.83 3.80
N LEU A 79 7.39 7.75 2.93
CA LEU A 79 8.17 7.48 1.72
C LEU A 79 9.50 6.79 2.05
N ASP A 80 10.24 7.32 3.02
CA ASP A 80 11.52 6.76 3.44
C ASP A 80 11.36 5.44 4.21
N SER A 81 10.27 5.31 4.99
CA SER A 81 10.02 4.12 5.82
C SER A 81 9.35 2.98 5.08
N SER A 82 8.40 3.22 4.23
CA SER A 82 7.52 2.19 3.63
C SER A 82 7.49 2.20 2.11
N GLY A 83 8.16 3.18 1.49
CA GLY A 83 8.25 3.31 0.05
C GLY A 83 7.08 4.06 -0.60
N LEU A 84 7.19 4.24 -1.92
CA LEU A 84 6.24 5.01 -2.72
C LEU A 84 4.83 4.37 -2.74
N ASP A 85 4.76 3.05 -2.81
CA ASP A 85 3.47 2.34 -2.92
C ASP A 85 2.60 2.57 -1.68
N ALA A 86 3.21 2.55 -0.48
CA ALA A 86 2.50 2.86 0.75
C ALA A 86 2.01 4.31 0.80
N LEU A 87 2.82 5.25 0.30
CA LEU A 87 2.45 6.66 0.20
C LEU A 87 1.25 6.85 -0.74
N VAL A 88 1.26 6.21 -1.92
CA VAL A 88 0.17 6.27 -2.90
C VAL A 88 -1.14 5.76 -2.30
N ILE A 89 -1.11 4.63 -1.58
CA ILE A 89 -2.30 4.09 -0.91
C ILE A 89 -2.86 5.08 0.12
N ILE A 90 -2.00 5.68 0.94
CA ILE A 90 -2.44 6.66 1.95
C ILE A 90 -3.01 7.92 1.27
N ARG A 91 -2.41 8.39 0.19
CA ARG A 91 -2.93 9.51 -0.60
C ARG A 91 -4.27 9.19 -1.24
N LEU A 92 -4.47 7.97 -1.74
CA LEU A 92 -5.77 7.52 -2.26
C LEU A 92 -6.87 7.62 -1.19
N PHE A 93 -6.59 7.19 0.05
CA PHE A 93 -7.54 7.37 1.16
C PHE A 93 -7.78 8.85 1.49
N LYS A 94 -6.75 9.68 1.52
CA LYS A 94 -6.89 11.14 1.73
C LYS A 94 -7.73 11.79 0.63
N PHE A 95 -7.51 11.44 -0.64
CA PHE A 95 -8.33 11.85 -1.77
C PHE A 95 -9.79 11.46 -1.56
N GLY A 96 -10.06 10.20 -1.22
CA GLY A 96 -11.42 9.74 -0.94
C GLY A 96 -12.09 10.54 0.17
N ILE A 97 -11.40 10.79 1.28
CA ILE A 97 -11.94 11.60 2.39
C ILE A 97 -12.25 13.03 1.92
N LYS A 98 -11.34 13.72 1.25
CA LYS A 98 -11.55 15.06 0.71
C LYS A 98 -12.79 15.12 -0.20
N PHE A 99 -12.88 14.17 -1.14
CA PHE A 99 -13.98 14.10 -2.09
C PHE A 99 -15.32 13.85 -1.39
N PHE A 100 -15.40 12.83 -0.52
CA PHE A 100 -16.66 12.48 0.16
C PHE A 100 -17.10 13.51 1.20
N VAL A 101 -16.19 14.26 1.82
CA VAL A 101 -16.57 15.38 2.71
C VAL A 101 -17.31 16.45 1.91
N VAL A 102 -16.81 16.83 0.73
CA VAL A 102 -17.48 17.82 -0.11
C VAL A 102 -18.81 17.27 -0.64
N CYS A 103 -18.86 16.01 -1.09
CA CYS A 103 -20.11 15.36 -1.49
C CYS A 103 -21.15 15.36 -0.35
N SER A 104 -20.73 15.06 0.88
CA SER A 104 -21.60 15.09 2.06
C SER A 104 -22.13 16.50 2.36
N LEU A 105 -21.26 17.51 2.28
CA LEU A 105 -21.66 18.90 2.48
C LEU A 105 -22.69 19.34 1.44
N VAL A 106 -22.44 19.07 0.15
CA VAL A 106 -23.39 19.39 -0.93
C VAL A 106 -24.68 18.61 -0.74
N GLY A 107 -24.61 17.33 -0.39
CA GLY A 107 -25.77 16.50 -0.12
C GLY A 107 -26.64 17.03 1.02
N LEU A 108 -26.03 17.37 2.16
CA LEU A 108 -26.74 17.84 3.35
C LEU A 108 -27.27 19.27 3.22
N VAL A 109 -26.49 20.17 2.61
CA VAL A 109 -26.85 21.61 2.55
C VAL A 109 -27.70 21.94 1.34
N VAL A 110 -27.53 21.28 0.22
CA VAL A 110 -28.21 21.59 -1.03
C VAL A 110 -29.28 20.55 -1.37
N LEU A 111 -28.87 19.28 -1.52
CA LEU A 111 -29.77 18.24 -2.03
C LEU A 111 -30.85 17.86 -1.03
N LEU A 112 -30.51 17.76 0.25
CA LEU A 112 -31.48 17.36 1.28
C LEU A 112 -32.62 18.39 1.44
N PRO A 113 -32.37 19.72 1.53
CA PRO A 113 -33.47 20.72 1.56
C PRO A 113 -34.28 20.74 0.26
N VAL A 114 -33.63 20.58 -0.91
CA VAL A 114 -34.34 20.55 -2.20
C VAL A 114 -35.29 19.36 -2.28
N ASN A 115 -34.82 18.18 -1.84
CA ASN A 115 -35.65 16.98 -1.79
C ASN A 115 -36.79 17.08 -0.79
N TYR A 116 -36.51 17.57 0.42
CA TYR A 116 -37.52 17.71 1.46
C TYR A 116 -38.71 18.60 1.03
N ASN A 117 -38.45 19.65 0.28
CA ASN A 117 -39.47 20.56 -0.25
C ASN A 117 -40.14 20.06 -1.54
N GLY A 118 -39.87 18.81 -1.98
CA GLY A 118 -40.34 18.23 -3.25
C GLY A 118 -41.84 18.10 -3.38
N GLN A 119 -42.53 17.73 -2.29
CA GLN A 119 -44.01 17.63 -2.17
C GLN A 119 -44.68 16.51 -3.01
N ASP A 120 -43.95 15.54 -3.51
CA ASP A 120 -44.49 14.43 -4.29
C ASP A 120 -44.93 13.23 -3.39
N VAL A 121 -44.33 13.09 -2.21
CA VAL A 121 -44.67 12.04 -1.25
C VAL A 121 -45.94 12.43 -0.49
N PRO A 122 -47.01 11.61 -0.45
CA PRO A 122 -48.23 11.87 0.27
C PRO A 122 -47.96 12.21 1.75
N TYR A 123 -48.72 13.11 2.32
CA TYR A 123 -48.57 13.62 3.69
C TYR A 123 -48.49 12.52 4.76
N GLN A 124 -49.13 11.38 4.53
CA GLN A 124 -49.04 10.18 5.40
C GLN A 124 -47.66 9.54 5.46
N SER A 125 -46.78 9.80 4.49
CA SER A 125 -45.40 9.24 4.40
C SER A 125 -44.32 10.27 4.80
N TYR A 126 -44.71 11.44 5.31
CA TYR A 126 -43.80 12.54 5.67
C TYR A 126 -42.74 12.15 6.72
N HIS A 127 -42.97 11.08 7.47
CA HIS A 127 -42.01 10.55 8.45
C HIS A 127 -41.08 9.50 7.89
N SER A 128 -41.13 9.18 6.59
CA SER A 128 -40.27 8.23 5.95
C SER A 128 -39.02 8.91 5.37
N LEU A 129 -37.89 8.19 5.31
CA LEU A 129 -36.66 8.70 4.68
C LEU A 129 -36.84 9.02 3.19
N ASP A 130 -37.93 8.59 2.59
CA ASP A 130 -38.26 8.86 1.19
C ASP A 130 -38.50 10.34 0.92
N SER A 131 -38.95 11.12 1.91
CA SER A 131 -39.08 12.58 1.81
C SER A 131 -37.73 13.30 1.65
N PHE A 132 -36.62 12.68 2.03
CA PHE A 132 -35.26 13.23 1.86
C PHE A 132 -34.57 12.76 0.60
N SER A 133 -35.19 11.86 -0.16
CA SER A 133 -34.63 11.32 -1.39
C SER A 133 -35.18 12.05 -2.63
N ILE A 134 -34.55 11.81 -3.78
CA ILE A 134 -35.00 12.34 -5.08
C ILE A 134 -36.42 11.89 -5.43
N SER A 135 -36.91 10.77 -4.83
CA SER A 135 -38.26 10.27 -5.05
C SER A 135 -39.36 11.21 -4.56
N ASN A 136 -39.05 12.21 -3.71
CA ASN A 136 -39.98 13.25 -3.27
C ASN A 136 -40.13 14.40 -4.28
N ILE A 137 -39.41 14.37 -5.39
CA ILE A 137 -39.45 15.41 -6.41
C ILE A 137 -40.33 14.92 -7.58
N THR A 138 -41.37 15.72 -7.92
CA THR A 138 -42.24 15.43 -9.08
C THR A 138 -41.45 15.34 -10.38
N PRO A 139 -41.71 14.33 -11.20
CA PRO A 139 -41.12 14.23 -12.53
C PRO A 139 -41.36 15.48 -13.38
N GLY A 140 -40.32 16.03 -14.00
CA GLY A 140 -40.39 17.26 -14.81
C GLY A 140 -40.28 18.56 -14.02
N SER A 141 -40.08 18.53 -12.70
CA SER A 141 -39.87 19.70 -11.88
C SER A 141 -38.52 20.38 -12.16
N ASN A 142 -38.49 21.71 -12.14
CA ASN A 142 -37.24 22.50 -12.25
C ASN A 142 -36.21 22.18 -11.15
N ARG A 143 -36.62 21.55 -10.06
CA ARG A 143 -35.73 21.15 -8.98
C ARG A 143 -34.77 20.06 -9.39
N LEU A 144 -35.08 19.26 -10.42
CA LEU A 144 -34.20 18.28 -11.00
C LEU A 144 -32.93 18.89 -11.62
N TRP A 145 -33.02 20.15 -12.07
CA TRP A 145 -31.83 20.88 -12.56
C TRP A 145 -30.79 21.12 -11.46
N VAL A 146 -31.21 21.23 -10.20
CA VAL A 146 -30.26 21.33 -9.07
C VAL A 146 -29.46 20.06 -8.93
N HIS A 147 -30.11 18.88 -9.03
CA HIS A 147 -29.39 17.59 -8.99
C HIS A 147 -28.43 17.45 -10.16
N PHE A 148 -28.87 17.83 -11.36
CA PHE A 148 -28.02 17.81 -12.55
C PHE A 148 -26.81 18.73 -12.39
N SER A 149 -27.00 19.95 -11.90
CA SER A 149 -25.91 20.90 -11.65
C SER A 149 -24.94 20.39 -10.58
N CYS A 150 -25.45 19.84 -9.47
CA CYS A 150 -24.62 19.25 -8.42
C CYS A 150 -23.81 18.07 -8.95
N LEU A 151 -24.37 17.21 -9.80
CA LEU A 151 -23.66 16.11 -10.42
C LEU A 151 -22.43 16.60 -11.23
N TRP A 152 -22.63 17.61 -12.05
CA TRP A 152 -21.53 18.19 -12.84
C TRP A 152 -20.47 18.85 -11.96
N ILE A 153 -20.88 19.66 -10.99
CA ILE A 153 -19.97 20.33 -10.04
C ILE A 153 -19.11 19.29 -9.29
N LEU A 154 -19.74 18.24 -8.75
CA LEU A 154 -19.03 17.21 -8.03
C LEU A 154 -18.13 16.38 -8.95
N SER A 155 -18.54 16.12 -10.19
CA SER A 155 -17.72 15.42 -11.18
C SER A 155 -16.47 16.22 -11.55
N PHE A 156 -16.61 17.51 -11.84
CA PHE A 156 -15.46 18.37 -12.14
C PHE A 156 -14.55 18.55 -10.92
N TYR A 157 -15.13 18.66 -9.73
CA TYR A 157 -14.35 18.71 -8.51
C TYR A 157 -13.53 17.41 -8.29
N GLY A 158 -14.14 16.25 -8.51
CA GLY A 158 -13.45 14.96 -8.44
C GLY A 158 -12.31 14.84 -9.45
N LEU A 159 -12.52 15.27 -10.69
CA LEU A 159 -11.48 15.29 -11.72
C LEU A 159 -10.34 16.26 -11.37
N TYR A 160 -10.67 17.44 -10.83
CA TYR A 160 -9.67 18.40 -10.37
C TYR A 160 -8.81 17.84 -9.23
N LEU A 161 -9.42 17.22 -8.22
CA LEU A 161 -8.69 16.57 -7.14
C LEU A 161 -7.81 15.42 -7.64
N LEU A 162 -8.33 14.61 -8.58
CA LEU A 162 -7.57 13.50 -9.18
C LEU A 162 -6.34 14.01 -9.93
N TYR A 163 -6.51 15.09 -10.70
CA TYR A 163 -5.40 15.73 -11.41
C TYR A 163 -4.33 16.22 -10.43
N GLN A 164 -4.74 16.90 -9.35
CA GLN A 164 -3.82 17.40 -8.33
C GLN A 164 -3.03 16.27 -7.64
N GLU A 165 -3.71 15.19 -7.23
CA GLU A 165 -3.06 14.04 -6.60
C GLU A 165 -2.12 13.31 -7.58
N TYR A 166 -2.50 13.22 -8.85
CA TYR A 166 -1.66 12.62 -9.89
C TYR A 166 -0.36 13.41 -10.08
N ASP A 167 -0.43 14.72 -10.18
CA ASP A 167 0.74 15.60 -10.36
C ASP A 167 1.71 15.49 -9.17
N GLU A 168 1.19 15.52 -7.94
CA GLU A 168 2.00 15.37 -6.74
C GLU A 168 2.66 13.99 -6.63
N ILE A 169 1.95 12.91 -6.99
CA ILE A 169 2.50 11.55 -7.00
C ILE A 169 3.60 11.44 -8.06
N LEU A 170 3.39 12.04 -9.24
CA LEU A 170 4.38 12.04 -10.32
C LEU A 170 5.69 12.71 -9.87
N VAL A 171 5.60 13.88 -9.25
CA VAL A 171 6.76 14.61 -8.71
C VAL A 171 7.51 13.76 -7.68
N LYS A 172 6.79 13.15 -6.72
CA LYS A 172 7.40 12.27 -5.70
C LYS A 172 8.07 11.03 -6.33
N ARG A 173 7.46 10.46 -7.37
CA ARG A 173 8.03 9.33 -8.11
C ARG A 173 9.33 9.71 -8.81
N ILE A 174 9.36 10.87 -9.49
CA ILE A 174 10.57 11.35 -10.16
C ILE A 174 11.69 11.62 -9.14
N GLN A 175 11.37 12.27 -8.03
CA GLN A 175 12.34 12.52 -6.95
C GLN A 175 12.90 11.21 -6.38
N GLN A 176 12.06 10.20 -6.21
CA GLN A 176 12.51 8.90 -5.73
C GLN A 176 13.41 8.20 -6.74
N LEU A 177 13.06 8.23 -8.03
CA LEU A 177 13.90 7.68 -9.09
C LEU A 177 15.27 8.36 -9.16
N GLN A 178 15.33 9.68 -8.94
CA GLN A 178 16.58 10.42 -8.87
C GLN A 178 17.45 10.04 -7.65
N LYS A 179 16.82 9.83 -6.47
CA LYS A 179 17.52 9.36 -5.27
C LYS A 179 18.08 7.92 -5.44
N ILE A 180 17.39 7.10 -6.23
CA ILE A 180 17.74 5.69 -6.43
C ILE A 180 18.82 5.50 -7.51
N ARG A 181 19.27 6.58 -8.18
CA ARG A 181 20.12 6.56 -9.38
C ARG A 181 21.43 5.75 -9.28
N HIS A 182 21.78 5.25 -8.10
CA HIS A 182 22.99 4.45 -7.86
C HIS A 182 22.74 3.09 -7.24
N ARG A 183 21.49 2.57 -7.30
CA ARG A 183 21.24 1.21 -6.80
C ARG A 183 21.61 0.17 -7.85
N PRO A 184 22.28 -0.94 -7.45
CA PRO A 184 22.66 -2.01 -8.36
C PRO A 184 21.50 -2.63 -9.14
N ASP A 185 20.31 -2.66 -8.54
CA ASP A 185 19.08 -3.21 -9.13
C ASP A 185 18.65 -2.49 -10.43
N GLN A 186 19.00 -1.22 -10.62
CA GLN A 186 18.69 -0.47 -11.84
C GLN A 186 19.62 -0.82 -13.01
N PHE A 187 20.78 -1.39 -12.71
CA PHE A 187 21.80 -1.75 -13.69
C PHE A 187 21.99 -3.27 -13.78
N THR A 188 21.11 -4.04 -13.14
CA THR A 188 21.19 -5.50 -13.08
C THR A 188 19.99 -6.11 -13.81
N ILE A 189 20.26 -7.02 -14.72
CA ILE A 189 19.23 -7.81 -15.42
C ILE A 189 19.28 -9.26 -14.94
N LEU A 190 18.14 -9.88 -14.77
CA LEU A 190 18.02 -11.29 -14.47
C LEU A 190 17.89 -12.07 -15.79
N VAL A 191 18.89 -12.89 -16.08
CA VAL A 191 18.88 -13.78 -17.26
C VAL A 191 18.53 -15.20 -16.80
N GLN A 192 17.56 -15.82 -17.45
CA GLN A 192 17.11 -17.18 -17.17
C GLN A 192 17.39 -18.08 -18.38
N GLU A 193 17.35 -19.40 -18.16
CA GLU A 193 17.51 -20.41 -19.21
C GLU A 193 18.82 -20.29 -20.00
N ILE A 194 19.93 -20.04 -19.30
CA ILE A 194 21.24 -19.84 -19.91
C ILE A 194 21.73 -21.14 -20.53
N PRO A 195 22.02 -21.19 -21.84
CA PRO A 195 22.55 -22.35 -22.51
C PRO A 195 24.00 -22.64 -22.06
N ILE A 196 24.43 -23.88 -22.19
CA ILE A 196 25.81 -24.27 -21.91
C ILE A 196 26.71 -23.79 -23.06
N CYS A 197 27.80 -23.11 -22.74
CA CYS A 197 28.79 -22.68 -23.70
C CYS A 197 29.41 -23.87 -24.40
N SER A 198 29.50 -23.84 -25.73
CA SER A 198 30.12 -24.95 -26.53
C SER A 198 31.61 -25.09 -26.32
N GLU A 199 32.29 -23.96 -26.00
CA GLU A 199 33.75 -23.95 -25.86
C GLU A 199 34.22 -24.40 -24.45
N HIS A 200 33.60 -23.82 -23.40
CA HIS A 200 34.05 -24.02 -22.01
C HIS A 200 33.14 -24.92 -21.19
N LYS A 201 32.04 -25.41 -21.76
CA LYS A 201 31.02 -26.28 -21.10
C LYS A 201 30.46 -25.71 -19.79
N ALA A 202 30.51 -24.38 -19.61
CA ALA A 202 30.01 -23.67 -18.44
C ALA A 202 28.88 -22.70 -18.83
N ARG A 203 27.89 -22.50 -17.96
CA ARG A 203 26.79 -21.58 -18.21
C ARG A 203 27.20 -20.11 -18.04
N GLY A 204 28.02 -19.81 -17.03
CA GLY A 204 28.50 -18.46 -16.79
C GLY A 204 29.28 -17.87 -17.95
N CYS A 205 30.14 -18.67 -18.54
CA CYS A 205 30.90 -18.31 -19.73
C CYS A 205 30.03 -17.94 -20.94
N SER A 206 28.88 -18.61 -21.11
CA SER A 206 27.92 -18.27 -22.17
C SER A 206 27.33 -16.87 -22.00
N VAL A 207 27.06 -16.45 -20.76
CA VAL A 207 26.60 -15.09 -20.44
C VAL A 207 27.68 -14.07 -20.77
N ASP A 208 28.89 -14.32 -20.29
CA ASP A 208 30.02 -13.43 -20.49
C ASP A 208 30.33 -13.21 -21.98
N HIS A 209 30.43 -14.27 -22.76
CA HIS A 209 30.64 -14.18 -24.20
C HIS A 209 29.53 -13.41 -24.94
N PHE A 210 28.27 -13.66 -24.57
CA PHE A 210 27.15 -12.99 -25.20
C PHE A 210 27.16 -11.50 -24.93
N PHE A 211 27.25 -11.10 -23.65
CA PHE A 211 27.16 -9.70 -23.25
C PHE A 211 28.43 -8.91 -23.61
N SER A 212 29.62 -9.48 -23.50
CA SER A 212 30.86 -8.83 -23.94
C SER A 212 30.88 -8.58 -25.45
N LYS A 213 30.30 -9.47 -26.24
CA LYS A 213 30.24 -9.34 -27.69
C LYS A 213 29.20 -8.28 -28.12
N HIS A 214 28.01 -8.28 -27.51
CA HIS A 214 26.91 -7.43 -27.96
C HIS A 214 26.82 -6.09 -27.23
N TYR A 215 27.35 -6.00 -26.02
CA TYR A 215 27.27 -4.81 -25.15
C TYR A 215 28.61 -4.45 -24.49
N PRO A 216 29.70 -4.33 -25.26
CA PRO A 216 31.06 -4.19 -24.70
C PRO A 216 31.25 -2.95 -23.80
N TYR A 217 30.47 -1.88 -24.06
CA TYR A 217 30.57 -0.63 -23.29
C TYR A 217 29.63 -0.55 -22.06
N SER A 218 28.60 -1.39 -22.02
CA SER A 218 27.56 -1.36 -20.99
C SER A 218 27.65 -2.55 -20.05
N TYR A 219 28.26 -3.63 -20.47
CA TYR A 219 28.43 -4.83 -19.68
C TYR A 219 29.60 -4.66 -18.68
N HIS A 220 29.35 -4.99 -17.43
CA HIS A 220 30.37 -4.89 -16.38
C HIS A 220 30.77 -6.25 -15.85
N SER A 221 29.84 -7.04 -15.34
CA SER A 221 30.09 -8.35 -14.78
C SER A 221 28.79 -9.15 -14.63
N TYR A 222 28.90 -10.44 -14.37
CA TYR A 222 27.76 -11.30 -14.08
C TYR A 222 27.95 -12.05 -12.75
N GLN A 223 26.82 -12.43 -12.15
CA GLN A 223 26.80 -13.29 -10.97
C GLN A 223 25.79 -14.41 -11.19
N MET A 224 26.22 -15.65 -10.99
CA MET A 224 25.33 -16.81 -11.08
C MET A 224 24.53 -16.96 -9.79
N VAL A 225 23.20 -17.04 -9.92
CA VAL A 225 22.29 -17.28 -8.79
C VAL A 225 21.75 -18.70 -8.93
N TYR A 226 21.97 -19.53 -7.94
CA TYR A 226 21.48 -20.91 -7.89
C TYR A 226 20.18 -20.96 -7.09
N LYS A 227 19.29 -21.91 -7.45
CA LYS A 227 18.10 -22.19 -6.64
C LYS A 227 18.51 -22.71 -5.26
N GLU A 228 17.83 -22.29 -4.23
CA GLU A 228 18.10 -22.67 -2.84
C GLU A 228 18.18 -24.20 -2.63
N LYS A 229 17.27 -24.95 -3.25
CA LYS A 229 17.24 -26.41 -3.19
C LYS A 229 18.51 -27.09 -3.80
N ASP A 230 19.01 -26.51 -4.89
CA ASP A 230 20.23 -27.06 -5.54
C ASP A 230 21.47 -26.71 -4.70
N LEU A 231 21.43 -25.62 -3.96
CA LEU A 231 22.49 -25.19 -3.04
C LEU A 231 22.51 -26.05 -1.78
N GLU A 232 21.34 -26.40 -1.23
CA GLU A 232 21.21 -27.30 -0.08
C GLU A 232 21.79 -28.71 -0.40
N VAL A 233 21.46 -29.27 -1.56
CA VAL A 233 21.99 -30.57 -2.01
C VAL A 233 23.52 -30.50 -2.18
N LEU A 234 24.04 -29.43 -2.75
CA LEU A 234 25.47 -29.23 -2.91
C LEU A 234 26.18 -29.06 -1.55
N LEU A 235 25.56 -28.39 -0.60
CA LEU A 235 26.05 -28.19 0.77
C LEU A 235 26.12 -29.51 1.54
N ILE A 236 25.09 -30.34 1.41
CA ILE A 236 25.03 -31.66 2.01
C ILE A 236 26.13 -32.57 1.42
N LEU A 237 26.32 -32.53 0.10
CA LEU A 237 27.37 -33.31 -0.60
C LEU A 237 28.79 -32.86 -0.20
N LEU A 238 28.96 -31.56 0.10
CA LEU A 238 30.27 -31.01 0.51
C LEU A 238 30.49 -31.07 2.04
N ASN A 239 29.54 -31.59 2.79
CA ASN A 239 29.58 -31.72 4.26
C ASN A 239 29.89 -30.38 4.97
N VAL A 240 29.35 -29.26 4.45
CA VAL A 240 29.58 -27.90 4.95
C VAL A 240 28.31 -27.37 5.57
N GLU A 241 28.36 -26.91 6.83
CA GLU A 241 27.22 -26.31 7.50
C GLU A 241 26.77 -25.01 6.82
N PRO A 242 25.43 -24.79 6.62
CA PRO A 242 24.89 -23.66 5.88
C PRO A 242 25.35 -22.27 6.37
N GLY A 243 25.59 -22.11 7.65
CA GLY A 243 26.03 -20.85 8.25
C GLY A 243 27.47 -20.41 7.95
N ARG A 244 28.35 -21.35 7.50
CA ARG A 244 29.75 -21.03 7.22
C ARG A 244 30.02 -20.52 5.79
N ILE A 245 29.12 -20.78 4.86
CA ILE A 245 29.30 -20.38 3.44
C ILE A 245 29.02 -18.91 3.21
N TYR A 246 28.08 -18.30 3.93
CA TYR A 246 27.81 -16.86 3.80
C TYR A 246 29.03 -15.98 4.13
N PHE A 247 29.84 -16.39 5.10
CA PHE A 247 31.05 -15.65 5.47
C PHE A 247 32.25 -15.89 4.52
N LYS A 248 32.30 -17.03 3.82
CA LYS A 248 33.40 -17.35 2.93
C LYS A 248 33.21 -16.79 1.52
N LYS A 249 31.97 -16.54 1.11
CA LYS A 249 31.62 -15.96 -0.18
C LYS A 249 32.00 -14.47 -0.29
N ASP A 250 31.84 -13.70 0.77
CA ASP A 250 32.25 -12.29 0.77
C ASP A 250 33.77 -12.07 0.71
N ARG A 251 34.55 -13.03 1.21
CA ARG A 251 36.03 -12.99 1.13
C ARG A 251 36.63 -13.56 -0.15
N GLY A 252 35.89 -14.39 -0.87
CA GLY A 252 36.33 -14.99 -2.15
C GLY A 252 36.14 -14.07 -3.35
N LEU A 253 35.08 -13.25 -3.33
CA LEU A 253 34.77 -12.29 -4.41
C LEU A 253 35.73 -11.10 -4.46
N GLU A 254 36.32 -10.69 -3.33
CA GLU A 254 37.33 -9.62 -3.33
C GLU A 254 38.68 -10.07 -3.88
N ARG A 255 38.97 -11.38 -3.93
CA ARG A 255 40.24 -11.85 -4.46
C ARG A 255 40.20 -12.20 -5.94
N GLU A 256 39.06 -12.51 -6.52
CA GLU A 256 38.96 -12.80 -7.97
C GLU A 256 38.71 -11.52 -8.79
N ALA A 257 38.32 -10.43 -8.17
CA ALA A 257 38.18 -9.11 -8.83
C ALA A 257 39.52 -8.35 -8.98
N HIS A 258 40.65 -8.91 -8.44
CA HIS A 258 41.99 -8.31 -8.48
C HIS A 258 43.06 -9.22 -9.04
N SER A 259 42.72 -10.27 -9.77
CA SER A 259 43.71 -11.08 -10.51
C SER A 259 43.44 -11.14 -12.00
#